data_7ff183bcc9017354c835dab20c1ca924
#
_entry.id   7ff183bcc9017354c835dab20c1ca924
#
_cell.length_a   1.000
_cell.length_b   1.000
_cell.length_c   1.000
_cell.angle_alpha   90.00
_cell.angle_beta   90.00
_cell.angle_gamma   90.00
#
_symmetry.space_group_name_H-M   'P 1'
#
loop_
_entity.id
_entity.type
_entity.pdbx_description
1 polymer ?
#
loop_
_entity_poly.entity_id
_entity_poly.type
_entity_poly.pdbx_seq_one_letter_code
_entity_poly.pdbx_strand_id
1 'polypeptide(L)'
;MAALFANEGIGKITDFAGTAAYMESFGVSPKLEPFAMIIEIFGALAILFGLATRVSAIILCLYTLLLAAFFHANFADLDQYIHFQKNFAIAGGFLAFAAFGPGAWSLDAWLTKRSARP
;
A
#
# COMPACT_ATOMS: atom_id res chain seq x y z
N MET A 1 -5.22 7.81 -1.22
CA MET A 1 -4.58 6.50 -0.91
C MET A 1 -4.34 5.68 -2.18
N ALA A 2 -5.38 5.31 -2.93
CA ALA A 2 -5.23 4.47 -4.13
C ALA A 2 -4.28 5.07 -5.18
N ALA A 3 -4.41 6.35 -5.52
CA ALA A 3 -3.56 7.02 -6.48
C ALA A 3 -2.07 7.01 -6.08
N LEU A 4 -1.76 7.13 -4.80
CA LEU A 4 -0.40 7.08 -4.29
C LEU A 4 0.23 5.71 -4.57
N PHE A 5 -0.45 4.63 -4.19
CA PHE A 5 0.06 3.27 -4.37
C PHE A 5 0.09 2.84 -5.84
N ALA A 6 -0.89 3.27 -6.65
CA ALA A 6 -0.85 3.04 -8.09
C ALA A 6 0.37 3.71 -8.74
N ASN A 7 0.68 4.94 -8.36
CA ASN A 7 1.84 5.65 -8.86
C ASN A 7 3.16 4.98 -8.46
N GLU A 8 3.28 4.53 -7.22
CA GLU A 8 4.45 3.78 -6.73
C GLU A 8 4.64 2.46 -7.51
N GLY A 9 3.57 1.68 -7.68
CA GLY A 9 3.62 0.43 -8.44
C GLY A 9 3.96 0.64 -9.92
N ILE A 10 3.40 1.67 -10.57
CA ILE A 10 3.73 2.02 -11.96
C ILE A 10 5.19 2.49 -12.06
N GLY A 11 5.65 3.29 -11.12
CA GLY A 11 7.05 3.73 -11.06
C GLY A 11 8.04 2.56 -11.06
N LYS A 12 7.75 1.52 -10.30
CA LYS A 12 8.56 0.29 -10.27
C LYS A 12 8.55 -0.48 -11.58
N ILE A 13 7.43 -0.47 -12.32
CA ILE A 13 7.36 -1.08 -13.67
C ILE A 13 8.23 -0.30 -14.65
N THR A 14 8.21 1.02 -14.59
CA THR A 14 8.92 1.88 -15.53
C THR A 14 10.42 1.98 -15.26
N ASP A 15 10.84 1.81 -14.00
CA ASP A 15 12.24 1.82 -13.58
C ASP A 15 12.57 0.64 -12.64
N PHE A 16 12.41 -0.56 -13.16
CA PHE A 16 12.67 -1.80 -12.42
C PHE A 16 14.12 -1.90 -11.95
N ALA A 17 15.07 -1.57 -12.84
CA ALA A 17 16.50 -1.64 -12.50
C ALA A 17 16.90 -0.62 -11.42
N GLY A 18 16.36 0.59 -11.49
CA GLY A 18 16.60 1.64 -10.47
C GLY A 18 16.01 1.25 -9.12
N THR A 19 14.81 0.70 -9.11
CA THR A 19 14.17 0.19 -7.88
C THR A 19 14.96 -0.96 -7.27
N ALA A 20 15.43 -1.92 -8.09
CA ALA A 20 16.25 -3.04 -7.64
C ALA A 20 17.56 -2.55 -6.98
N ALA A 21 18.25 -1.60 -7.60
CA ALA A 21 19.47 -1.00 -7.05
C ALA A 21 19.20 -0.25 -5.73
N TYR A 22 18.07 0.46 -5.64
CA TYR A 22 17.64 1.13 -4.41
C TYR A 22 17.40 0.12 -3.28
N MET A 23 16.68 -0.97 -3.55
CA MET A 23 16.43 -2.03 -2.57
C MET A 23 17.74 -2.65 -2.07
N GLU A 24 18.68 -2.97 -2.96
CA GLU A 24 20.00 -3.51 -2.60
C GLU A 24 20.78 -2.56 -1.71
N SER A 25 20.70 -1.25 -1.94
CA SER A 25 21.39 -0.26 -1.11
C SER A 25 20.91 -0.25 0.36
N PHE A 26 19.71 -0.75 0.63
CA PHE A 26 19.15 -0.94 1.98
C PHE A 26 19.26 -2.40 2.49
N GLY A 27 19.95 -3.27 1.77
CA GLY A 27 20.11 -4.68 2.15
C GLY A 27 18.84 -5.52 1.93
N VAL A 28 17.91 -5.04 1.11
CA VAL A 28 16.67 -5.75 0.75
C VAL A 28 16.86 -6.44 -0.60
N SER A 29 16.52 -7.73 -0.68
CA SER A 29 16.68 -8.50 -1.92
C SER A 29 15.79 -7.95 -3.04
N PRO A 30 16.35 -7.64 -4.24
CA PRO A 30 15.57 -7.20 -5.41
C PRO A 30 14.53 -8.23 -5.88
N LYS A 31 14.69 -9.50 -5.50
CA LYS A 31 13.71 -10.57 -5.81
C LYS A 31 12.34 -10.31 -5.21
N LEU A 32 12.23 -9.43 -4.21
CA LEU A 32 10.97 -9.02 -3.59
C LEU A 32 10.24 -7.93 -4.36
N GLU A 33 10.91 -7.27 -5.33
CA GLU A 33 10.31 -6.17 -6.11
C GLU A 33 9.02 -6.55 -6.85
N PRO A 34 8.91 -7.71 -7.54
CA PRO A 34 7.66 -8.11 -8.18
C PRO A 34 6.50 -8.26 -7.18
N PHE A 35 6.77 -8.74 -5.97
CA PHE A 35 5.76 -8.85 -4.92
C PHE A 35 5.30 -7.47 -4.43
N ALA A 36 6.24 -6.53 -4.27
CA ALA A 36 5.95 -5.15 -3.92
C ALA A 36 5.02 -4.51 -4.97
N MET A 37 5.36 -4.65 -6.25
CA MET A 37 4.54 -4.16 -7.36
C MET A 37 3.11 -4.73 -7.34
N ILE A 38 2.96 -6.04 -7.13
CA ILE A 38 1.67 -6.70 -7.04
C ILE A 38 0.85 -6.12 -5.88
N ILE A 39 1.43 -6.02 -4.69
CA ILE A 39 0.76 -5.48 -3.50
C ILE A 39 0.31 -4.04 -3.76
N GLU A 40 1.16 -3.20 -4.34
CA GLU A 40 0.87 -1.80 -4.60
C GLU A 40 -0.24 -1.62 -5.65
N ILE A 41 -0.15 -2.29 -6.79
CA ILE A 41 -1.11 -2.14 -7.89
C ILE A 41 -2.46 -2.76 -7.50
N PHE A 42 -2.49 -4.01 -7.08
CA PHE A 42 -3.74 -4.69 -6.72
C PHE A 42 -4.35 -4.10 -5.45
N GLY A 43 -3.54 -3.72 -4.47
CA GLY A 43 -4.01 -3.02 -3.29
C GLY A 43 -4.62 -1.67 -3.61
N ALA A 44 -3.98 -0.89 -4.50
CA ALA A 44 -4.52 0.39 -4.97
C ALA A 44 -5.88 0.21 -5.67
N LEU A 45 -6.00 -0.78 -6.55
CA LEU A 45 -7.26 -1.08 -7.26
C LEU A 45 -8.35 -1.56 -6.28
N ALA A 46 -7.99 -2.41 -5.33
CA ALA A 46 -8.93 -2.90 -4.32
C ALA A 46 -9.50 -1.74 -3.47
N ILE A 47 -8.65 -0.82 -3.03
CA ILE A 47 -9.08 0.36 -2.28
C ILE A 47 -9.90 1.32 -3.16
N LEU A 48 -9.50 1.53 -4.42
CA LEU A 48 -10.20 2.43 -5.35
C LEU A 48 -11.64 1.97 -5.61
N PHE A 49 -11.84 0.69 -5.87
CA PHE A 49 -13.15 0.11 -6.16
C PHE A 49 -13.90 -0.35 -4.91
N GLY A 50 -13.28 -0.32 -3.74
CA GLY A 50 -13.88 -0.80 -2.50
C GLY A 50 -14.15 -2.30 -2.53
N LEU A 51 -13.18 -3.09 -2.99
CA LEU A 51 -13.26 -4.56 -3.07
C LEU A 51 -12.38 -5.20 -2.00
N ALA A 52 -12.95 -6.11 -1.19
CA ALA A 52 -12.28 -6.73 -0.05
C ALA A 52 -11.54 -5.68 0.81
N THR A 53 -12.14 -4.53 1.01
CA THR A 53 -11.50 -3.30 1.46
C THR A 53 -10.82 -3.46 2.80
N ARG A 54 -11.44 -4.13 3.77
CA ARG A 54 -10.87 -4.31 5.11
C ARG A 54 -9.59 -5.15 5.07
N VAL A 55 -9.58 -6.23 4.30
CA VAL A 55 -8.42 -7.12 4.15
C VAL A 55 -7.30 -6.39 3.40
N SER A 56 -7.62 -5.75 2.28
CA SER A 56 -6.66 -4.97 1.49
C SER A 56 -6.04 -3.84 2.32
N ALA A 57 -6.84 -3.16 3.13
CA ALA A 57 -6.37 -2.10 4.01
C ALA A 57 -5.40 -2.61 5.09
N ILE A 58 -5.66 -3.77 5.68
CA ILE A 58 -4.74 -4.39 6.66
C ILE A 58 -3.41 -4.76 5.98
N ILE A 59 -3.46 -5.38 4.80
CA ILE A 59 -2.26 -5.76 4.04
C ILE A 59 -1.44 -4.51 3.70
N LEU A 60 -2.07 -3.46 3.17
CA LEU A 60 -1.39 -2.22 2.81
C LEU A 60 -0.87 -1.46 4.03
N CYS A 61 -1.56 -1.52 5.17
CA CYS A 61 -1.10 -0.96 6.43
C CYS A 61 0.22 -1.62 6.86
N LEU A 62 0.23 -2.95 6.94
CA LEU A 62 1.43 -3.72 7.33
C LEU A 62 2.57 -3.51 6.34
N TYR A 63 2.28 -3.54 5.05
CA TYR A 63 3.24 -3.26 3.99
C TYR A 63 3.89 -1.88 4.14
N THR A 64 3.09 -0.84 4.36
CA THR A 64 3.57 0.54 4.54
C THR A 64 4.47 0.68 5.78
N LEU A 65 4.12 0.02 6.88
CA LEU A 65 4.95 0.01 8.09
C LEU A 65 6.27 -0.74 7.87
N LEU A 66 6.26 -1.83 7.12
CA LEU A 66 7.49 -2.54 6.74
C LEU A 66 8.40 -1.66 5.88
N LEU A 67 7.85 -0.94 4.89
CA LEU A 67 8.62 0.01 4.09
C LEU A 67 9.26 1.11 4.95
N ALA A 68 8.51 1.64 5.92
CA ALA A 68 9.05 2.63 6.86
C ALA A 68 10.25 2.07 7.63
N ALA A 69 10.13 0.85 8.15
CA ALA A 69 11.18 0.21 8.95
C ALA A 69 12.44 -0.13 8.11
N PHE A 70 12.26 -0.60 6.88
CA PHE A 70 13.39 -1.04 6.04
C PHE A 70 14.08 0.10 5.30
N PHE A 71 13.34 1.10 4.82
CA PHE A 71 13.87 2.13 3.93
C PHE A 71 14.01 3.51 4.57
N HIS A 72 13.33 3.77 5.68
CA HIS A 72 13.23 5.11 6.25
C HIS A 72 13.57 5.16 7.74
N ALA A 73 14.42 4.26 8.24
CA ALA A 73 14.79 4.20 9.66
C ALA A 73 16.02 5.06 10.03
N ASN A 74 16.64 5.76 9.08
CA ASN A 74 17.74 6.69 9.36
C ASN A 74 17.22 8.07 9.77
N PHE A 75 16.97 8.26 11.06
CA PHE A 75 16.41 9.51 11.60
C PHE A 75 17.40 10.67 11.67
N ALA A 76 18.68 10.45 11.40
CA ALA A 76 19.67 11.51 11.25
C ALA A 76 19.52 12.26 9.92
N ASP A 77 18.91 11.64 8.92
CA ASP A 77 18.56 12.23 7.65
C ASP A 77 17.11 12.77 7.73
N LEU A 78 16.94 14.07 7.54
CA LEU A 78 15.64 14.72 7.63
C LEU A 78 14.64 14.19 6.59
N ASP A 79 15.09 13.89 5.38
CA ASP A 79 14.24 13.37 4.30
C ASP A 79 13.72 11.97 4.66
N GLN A 80 14.59 11.10 5.16
CA GLN A 80 14.22 9.76 5.65
C GLN A 80 13.24 9.84 6.84
N TYR A 81 13.45 10.77 7.75
CA TYR A 81 12.54 10.98 8.88
C TYR A 81 11.16 11.44 8.42
N ILE A 82 11.08 12.35 7.45
CA ILE A 82 9.81 12.78 6.86
C ILE A 82 9.09 11.62 6.18
N HIS A 83 9.80 10.79 5.42
CA HIS A 83 9.22 9.60 4.78
C HIS A 83 8.71 8.59 5.80
N PHE A 84 9.43 8.38 6.90
CA PHE A 84 8.98 7.54 7.99
C PHE A 84 7.65 8.02 8.58
N GLN A 85 7.55 9.32 8.90
CA GLN A 85 6.31 9.91 9.42
C GLN A 85 5.15 9.81 8.43
N LYS A 86 5.39 10.04 7.13
CA LYS A 86 4.38 9.89 6.08
C LYS A 86 3.84 8.46 6.02
N ASN A 87 4.70 7.46 6.11
CA ASN A 87 4.28 6.06 6.09
C ASN A 87 3.41 5.72 7.30
N PHE A 88 3.70 6.26 8.48
CA PHE A 88 2.84 6.10 9.66
C PHE A 88 1.48 6.77 9.49
N ALA A 89 1.43 7.97 8.91
CA ALA A 89 0.16 8.64 8.59
C ALA A 89 -0.68 7.85 7.57
N ILE A 90 -0.03 7.31 6.53
CA ILE A 90 -0.67 6.46 5.53
C ILE A 90 -1.20 5.17 6.16
N ALA A 91 -0.42 4.51 7.02
CA ALA A 91 -0.84 3.33 7.75
C ALA A 91 -2.07 3.60 8.64
N GLY A 92 -2.09 4.76 9.32
CA GLY A 92 -3.27 5.22 10.07
C GLY A 92 -4.52 5.38 9.18
N GLY A 93 -4.36 5.90 7.98
CA GLY A 93 -5.44 5.98 6.99
C GLY A 93 -5.97 4.60 6.59
N PHE A 94 -5.08 3.62 6.39
CA PHE A 94 -5.52 2.24 6.11
C PHE A 94 -6.21 1.58 7.30
N LEU A 95 -5.80 1.87 8.53
CA LEU A 95 -6.51 1.39 9.73
C LEU A 95 -7.94 1.93 9.79
N ALA A 96 -8.17 3.17 9.36
CA ALA A 96 -9.52 3.72 9.25
C ALA A 96 -10.37 2.94 8.22
N PHE A 97 -9.82 2.60 7.04
CA PHE A 97 -10.50 1.73 6.06
C PHE A 97 -10.77 0.33 6.62
N ALA A 98 -9.84 -0.25 7.38
CA ALA A 98 -10.04 -1.54 8.01
C ALA A 98 -11.15 -1.52 9.06
N ALA A 99 -11.24 -0.45 9.86
CA ALA A 99 -12.24 -0.29 10.91
C ALA A 99 -13.64 0.01 10.35
N PHE A 100 -13.74 0.99 9.46
CA PHE A 100 -15.02 1.53 8.98
C PHE A 100 -15.49 0.93 7.65
N GLY A 101 -14.59 0.28 6.90
CA GLY A 101 -14.88 -0.30 5.60
C GLY A 101 -14.96 0.75 4.48
N PRO A 102 -15.43 0.34 3.28
CA PRO A 102 -15.35 1.16 2.06
C PRO A 102 -16.52 2.13 1.87
N GLY A 103 -17.53 2.07 2.72
CA GLY A 103 -18.76 2.87 2.57
C GLY A 103 -19.77 2.30 1.56
N ALA A 104 -20.88 3.04 1.37
CA ALA A 104 -22.02 2.57 0.56
C ALA A 104 -21.73 2.53 -0.95
N TRP A 105 -20.77 3.31 -1.43
CA TRP A 105 -20.37 3.42 -2.85
C TRP A 105 -19.16 2.54 -3.13
N SER A 106 -19.31 1.23 -2.97
CA SER A 106 -18.22 0.26 -3.11
C SER A 106 -18.71 -1.05 -3.68
N LEU A 107 -17.80 -1.83 -4.26
CA LEU A 107 -18.11 -3.18 -4.73
C LEU A 107 -18.48 -4.10 -3.57
N ASP A 108 -17.84 -3.98 -2.43
CA ASP A 108 -18.19 -4.74 -1.22
C ASP A 108 -19.65 -4.52 -0.82
N ALA A 109 -20.12 -3.26 -0.80
CA ALA A 109 -21.50 -2.93 -0.47
C ALA A 109 -22.49 -3.45 -1.53
N TRP A 110 -22.12 -3.39 -2.81
CA TRP A 110 -22.94 -3.91 -3.90
C TRP A 110 -23.07 -5.44 -3.86
N LEU A 111 -21.98 -6.15 -3.62
CA LEU A 111 -21.95 -7.60 -3.49
C LEU A 111 -22.78 -8.08 -2.31
N THR A 112 -22.66 -7.41 -1.15
CA THR A 112 -23.44 -7.73 0.05
C THR A 112 -24.93 -7.56 -0.21
N LYS A 113 -25.35 -6.46 -0.85
CA LYS A 113 -26.76 -6.24 -1.22
C LYS A 113 -27.30 -7.29 -2.18
N ARG A 114 -26.47 -7.76 -3.12
CA ARG A 114 -26.84 -8.78 -4.09
C ARG A 114 -27.02 -10.15 -3.42
N SER A 115 -26.15 -10.51 -2.48
CA SER A 115 -26.23 -11.77 -1.72
C SER A 115 -27.41 -11.81 -0.74
N ALA A 116 -27.91 -10.66 -0.29
CA ALA A 116 -29.06 -10.56 0.62
C ALA A 116 -30.42 -10.59 -0.08
N ARG A 117 -30.47 -10.61 -1.42
CA ARG A 117 -31.73 -10.74 -2.17
C ARG A 117 -32.13 -12.23 -2.23
N PRO A 118 -33.41 -12.56 -1.88
CA PRO A 118 -33.93 -13.92 -1.95
C PRO A 118 -34.01 -14.45 -3.39
#